data_0beb6397576881e9daf2d327fec81e8f
#
_entry.id   0beb6397576881e9daf2d327fec81e8f
#
_cell.length_a   1.000
_cell.length_b   1.000
_cell.length_c   1.000
_cell.angle_alpha   90.00
_cell.angle_beta   90.00
_cell.angle_gamma   90.00
#
_symmetry.space_group_name_H-M   'P 1'
#
loop_
_entity.id
_entity.type
_entity.pdbx_description
1 polymer ?
#
loop_
_entity_poly.entity_id
_entity_poly.type
_entity_poly.pdbx_seq_one_letter_code
_entity_poly.pdbx_strand_id
1 'polypeptide(L)'
;MRRSFNPWLLVAVIIIGVFLFSQFSASTPSQDIPYSEFRRQIEAGNVANVVIRNDTITGEFAREIQLELAGSLQTVRNFSTTAASGNVPDMALIELLEAQGVTYEFQRQSPWLGFLITLLPIAILIAFFWFIFMRAQGGPSQVMQFGQSRAKTYGKENKVKTTFEDVAGHAEAKQELKEIVDFLKSPQKYLRMGAEIPKGVLLVGPPGTGKTLLARAVAGEANVPFLTVSASEFMEMFVGVGASRVRNLFEEARKSAPAIIFIDEIDSIGRRRGAGIGGGHDEREQTLNQILSEMDGFEKDTSVIILAATNRPDILDPALLLSLIHI
;
A
#
# COMPACT_ATOMS: atom_id res chain seq x y z
N MET A 1 -13.83 15.96 -3.80
CA MET A 1 -13.83 14.98 -4.92
C MET A 1 -12.38 14.76 -5.39
N ARG A 2 -11.68 13.74 -4.93
CA ARG A 2 -10.36 13.34 -5.46
C ARG A 2 -10.62 12.47 -6.69
N ARG A 3 -10.38 13.02 -7.89
CA ARG A 3 -10.39 12.23 -9.12
C ARG A 3 -9.34 11.13 -9.00
N SER A 4 -9.77 9.90 -8.92
CA SER A 4 -8.89 8.72 -8.99
C SER A 4 -8.26 8.70 -10.38
N PHE A 5 -7.00 9.03 -10.46
CA PHE A 5 -6.22 8.96 -11.69
C PHE A 5 -6.08 7.48 -12.07
N ASN A 6 -6.69 7.10 -13.19
CA ASN A 6 -6.66 5.72 -13.67
C ASN A 6 -5.31 5.46 -14.38
N PRO A 7 -4.41 4.62 -13.82
CA PRO A 7 -3.07 4.39 -14.39
C PRO A 7 -3.11 3.79 -15.80
N TRP A 8 -4.18 3.07 -16.13
CA TRP A 8 -4.39 2.52 -17.45
C TRP A 8 -4.57 3.59 -18.53
N LEU A 9 -5.07 4.78 -18.16
CA LEU A 9 -5.21 5.92 -19.06
C LEU A 9 -3.82 6.46 -19.47
N LEU A 10 -2.86 6.45 -18.55
CA LEU A 10 -1.47 6.89 -18.82
C LEU A 10 -0.76 5.89 -19.74
N VAL A 11 -0.92 4.59 -19.51
CA VAL A 11 -0.40 3.54 -20.38
C VAL A 11 -1.01 3.64 -21.78
N ALA A 12 -2.31 3.86 -21.89
CA ALA A 12 -2.98 4.03 -23.17
C ALA A 12 -2.46 5.27 -23.94
N VAL A 13 -2.25 6.40 -23.25
CA VAL A 13 -1.69 7.62 -23.86
C VAL A 13 -0.27 7.39 -24.36
N ILE A 14 0.58 6.67 -23.63
CA ILE A 14 1.93 6.33 -24.05
C ILE A 14 1.91 5.41 -25.28
N ILE A 15 1.07 4.37 -25.27
CA ILE A 15 0.96 3.44 -26.42
C ILE A 15 0.46 4.19 -27.66
N ILE A 16 -0.55 5.05 -27.50
CA ILE A 16 -1.07 5.88 -28.59
C ILE A 16 -0.01 6.86 -29.09
N GLY A 17 0.76 7.49 -28.18
CA GLY A 17 1.86 8.39 -28.52
C GLY A 17 2.97 7.70 -29.34
N VAL A 18 3.38 6.49 -28.91
CA VAL A 18 4.38 5.68 -29.65
C VAL A 18 3.82 5.22 -30.99
N PHE A 19 2.55 4.83 -31.05
CA PHE A 19 1.90 4.43 -32.30
C PHE A 19 1.79 5.61 -33.29
N LEU A 20 1.36 6.79 -32.82
CA LEU A 20 1.28 7.99 -33.67
C LEU A 20 2.68 8.42 -34.12
N PHE A 21 3.68 8.35 -33.26
CA PHE A 21 5.06 8.66 -33.62
C PHE A 21 5.61 7.69 -34.68
N SER A 22 5.29 6.39 -34.60
CA SER A 22 5.68 5.40 -35.60
C SER A 22 5.04 5.66 -36.98
N GLN A 23 3.80 6.17 -37.01
CA GLN A 23 3.11 6.55 -38.25
C GLN A 23 3.69 7.81 -38.87
N PHE A 24 4.14 8.77 -38.05
CA PHE A 24 4.78 10.01 -38.52
C PHE A 24 6.22 9.77 -39.03
N SER A 25 6.88 8.72 -38.61
CA SER A 25 8.22 8.31 -39.05
C SER A 25 8.19 7.38 -40.25
N ALA A 26 7.01 7.07 -40.81
CA ALA A 26 6.89 6.30 -42.03
C ALA A 26 7.42 7.15 -43.22
N SER A 27 8.69 6.96 -43.52
CA SER A 27 9.31 7.42 -44.76
C SER A 27 8.49 6.89 -45.94
N THR A 28 8.38 7.69 -47.00
CA THR A 28 7.80 7.31 -48.28
C THR A 28 8.27 5.87 -48.65
N PRO A 29 7.38 4.97 -49.02
CA PRO A 29 7.79 3.58 -49.33
C PRO A 29 8.78 3.62 -50.50
N SER A 30 10.05 3.42 -50.21
CA SER A 30 11.12 3.26 -51.18
C SER A 30 11.37 1.78 -51.37
N GLN A 31 11.48 1.34 -52.63
CA GLN A 31 11.72 -0.03 -52.99
C GLN A 31 13.23 -0.33 -52.93
N ASP A 32 13.60 -1.41 -52.28
CA ASP A 32 15.02 -1.81 -52.24
C ASP A 32 15.45 -2.41 -53.56
N ILE A 33 16.46 -1.83 -54.21
CA ILE A 33 16.97 -2.27 -55.50
C ILE A 33 18.45 -2.63 -55.37
N PRO A 34 18.95 -3.58 -56.23
CA PRO A 34 20.36 -3.87 -56.29
C PRO A 34 21.19 -2.66 -56.72
N TYR A 35 22.34 -2.45 -56.09
CA TYR A 35 23.29 -1.37 -56.45
C TYR A 35 23.70 -1.37 -57.93
N SER A 36 23.82 -2.53 -58.55
CA SER A 36 24.11 -2.68 -59.97
C SER A 36 23.01 -2.11 -60.88
N GLU A 37 21.74 -2.25 -60.47
CA GLU A 37 20.61 -1.67 -61.20
C GLU A 37 20.56 -0.15 -61.03
N PHE A 38 20.77 0.34 -59.83
CA PHE A 38 20.90 1.79 -59.55
C PHE A 38 21.96 2.43 -60.44
N ARG A 39 23.15 1.81 -60.54
CA ARG A 39 24.23 2.31 -61.38
C ARG A 39 23.85 2.32 -62.87
N ARG A 40 23.16 1.29 -63.34
CA ARG A 40 22.67 1.19 -64.75
C ARG A 40 21.67 2.32 -65.03
N GLN A 41 20.80 2.65 -64.09
CA GLN A 41 19.83 3.72 -64.24
C GLN A 41 20.46 5.12 -64.19
N ILE A 42 21.57 5.33 -63.48
CA ILE A 42 22.37 6.56 -63.57
C ILE A 42 22.98 6.68 -64.97
N GLU A 43 23.61 5.64 -65.48
CA GLU A 43 24.23 5.61 -66.80
C GLU A 43 23.19 5.90 -67.91
N ALA A 44 21.94 5.44 -67.71
CA ALA A 44 20.81 5.71 -68.59
C ALA A 44 20.19 7.11 -68.44
N GLY A 45 20.67 7.94 -67.48
CA GLY A 45 20.14 9.28 -67.21
C GLY A 45 18.72 9.29 -66.64
N ASN A 46 18.30 8.21 -65.97
CA ASN A 46 16.95 8.05 -65.44
C ASN A 46 16.84 8.32 -63.92
N VAL A 47 17.83 8.96 -63.30
CA VAL A 47 17.81 9.31 -61.89
C VAL A 47 17.60 10.80 -61.75
N ALA A 48 16.56 11.21 -61.02
CA ALA A 48 16.21 12.63 -60.81
C ALA A 48 16.95 13.26 -59.62
N ASN A 49 16.92 12.58 -58.47
CA ASN A 49 17.62 13.06 -57.29
C ASN A 49 18.14 11.86 -56.47
N VAL A 50 19.16 12.12 -55.67
CA VAL A 50 19.78 11.12 -54.79
C VAL A 50 20.09 11.73 -53.45
N VAL A 51 19.70 11.05 -52.36
CA VAL A 51 20.06 11.40 -50.99
C VAL A 51 20.93 10.28 -50.40
N ILE A 52 22.15 10.62 -50.06
CA ILE A 52 23.16 9.69 -49.53
C ILE A 52 23.18 9.85 -48.01
N ARG A 53 22.84 8.73 -47.31
CA ARG A 53 22.83 8.67 -45.83
C ARG A 53 23.72 7.50 -45.40
N ASN A 54 24.91 7.78 -44.90
CA ASN A 54 25.87 6.73 -44.54
C ASN A 54 26.01 5.68 -45.67
N ASP A 55 25.47 4.48 -45.43
CA ASP A 55 25.55 3.33 -46.35
C ASP A 55 24.30 3.23 -47.24
N THR A 56 23.28 4.01 -47.02
CA THR A 56 22.01 3.93 -47.74
C THR A 56 21.90 5.09 -48.73
N ILE A 57 21.61 4.77 -49.95
CA ILE A 57 21.33 5.72 -51.01
C ILE A 57 19.85 5.62 -51.32
N THR A 58 19.13 6.71 -51.15
CA THR A 58 17.72 6.80 -51.53
C THR A 58 17.54 7.86 -52.61
N GLY A 59 16.58 7.66 -53.49
CA GLY A 59 16.35 8.61 -54.56
C GLY A 59 15.06 8.36 -55.32
N GLU A 60 14.87 9.15 -56.36
CA GLU A 60 13.70 9.09 -57.23
C GLU A 60 14.16 8.94 -58.69
N PHE A 61 13.51 8.05 -59.42
CA PHE A 61 13.72 7.92 -60.88
C PHE A 61 12.92 8.99 -61.61
N ALA A 62 13.51 9.55 -62.68
CA ALA A 62 12.84 10.52 -63.56
C ALA A 62 11.65 9.88 -64.29
N ARG A 63 11.75 8.60 -64.62
CA ARG A 63 10.69 7.78 -65.20
C ARG A 63 10.56 6.49 -64.42
N GLU A 64 9.31 6.06 -64.18
CA GLU A 64 9.04 4.80 -63.53
C GLU A 64 9.63 3.64 -64.31
N ILE A 65 10.29 2.71 -63.60
CA ILE A 65 10.87 1.50 -64.20
C ILE A 65 10.14 0.26 -63.68
N GLN A 66 10.02 -0.74 -64.50
CA GLN A 66 9.52 -2.05 -64.10
C GLN A 66 10.70 -2.93 -63.79
N LEU A 67 10.79 -3.36 -62.56
CA LEU A 67 11.83 -4.31 -62.13
C LEU A 67 11.19 -5.60 -61.65
N GLU A 68 11.80 -6.71 -62.01
CA GLU A 68 11.44 -8.02 -61.46
C GLU A 68 12.12 -8.19 -60.11
N LEU A 69 11.37 -7.92 -59.04
CA LEU A 69 11.83 -8.04 -57.68
C LEU A 69 11.07 -9.18 -56.99
N ALA A 70 11.81 -10.15 -56.46
CA ALA A 70 11.26 -11.33 -55.76
C ALA A 70 10.21 -12.12 -56.60
N GLY A 71 10.37 -12.16 -57.94
CA GLY A 71 9.49 -12.93 -58.86
C GLY A 71 8.20 -12.22 -59.25
N SER A 72 8.07 -10.90 -58.95
CA SER A 72 6.95 -10.06 -59.41
C SER A 72 7.47 -8.79 -60.09
N LEU A 73 6.81 -8.38 -61.20
CA LEU A 73 7.07 -7.11 -61.86
C LEU A 73 6.50 -6.00 -61.02
N GLN A 74 7.36 -5.13 -60.49
CA GLN A 74 6.97 -3.99 -59.68
C GLN A 74 7.39 -2.67 -60.36
N THR A 75 6.50 -1.70 -60.34
CA THR A 75 6.79 -0.37 -60.83
C THR A 75 7.45 0.44 -59.73
N VAL A 76 8.69 0.87 -59.94
CA VAL A 76 9.50 1.56 -58.92
C VAL A 76 9.75 2.99 -59.38
N ARG A 77 9.39 3.94 -58.53
CA ARG A 77 9.70 5.36 -58.69
C ARG A 77 10.68 5.82 -57.62
N ASN A 78 10.42 5.48 -56.36
CA ASN A 78 11.32 5.77 -55.24
C ASN A 78 12.13 4.54 -54.91
N PHE A 79 13.42 4.65 -54.88
CA PHE A 79 14.33 3.54 -54.62
C PHE A 79 15.18 3.74 -53.36
N SER A 80 15.58 2.64 -52.78
CA SER A 80 16.61 2.54 -51.76
C SER A 80 17.65 1.50 -52.22
N THR A 81 18.90 1.80 -52.03
CA THR A 81 19.97 0.83 -52.27
C THR A 81 21.10 1.03 -51.27
N THR A 82 21.87 0.00 -51.01
CA THR A 82 23.01 0.07 -50.08
C THR A 82 24.30 0.26 -50.86
N ALA A 83 25.09 1.28 -50.48
CA ALA A 83 26.41 1.49 -51.08
C ALA A 83 27.39 0.40 -50.63
N ALA A 84 28.23 -0.05 -51.52
CA ALA A 84 29.21 -1.10 -51.25
C ALA A 84 30.39 -0.64 -50.37
N SER A 85 30.55 0.66 -50.16
CA SER A 85 31.68 1.26 -49.44
C SER A 85 31.18 1.94 -48.16
N GLY A 86 31.39 1.36 -46.99
CA GLY A 86 31.01 1.97 -45.72
C GLY A 86 31.70 3.32 -45.50
N ASN A 87 31.01 4.28 -44.99
CA ASN A 87 31.43 5.61 -44.49
C ASN A 87 32.32 6.49 -45.40
N VAL A 88 32.76 6.03 -46.53
CA VAL A 88 33.53 6.83 -47.49
C VAL A 88 32.71 6.97 -48.78
N PRO A 89 32.41 8.19 -49.21
CA PRO A 89 31.74 8.40 -50.50
C PRO A 89 32.53 7.74 -51.61
N ASP A 90 31.87 6.87 -52.39
CA ASP A 90 32.49 6.28 -53.59
C ASP A 90 32.70 7.42 -54.60
N MET A 91 33.96 7.87 -54.71
CA MET A 91 34.32 8.96 -55.62
C MET A 91 33.91 8.71 -57.06
N ALA A 92 33.93 7.43 -57.47
CA ALA A 92 33.49 7.03 -58.79
C ALA A 92 31.97 7.18 -58.99
N LEU A 93 31.18 7.00 -57.91
CA LEU A 93 29.74 7.26 -57.92
C LEU A 93 29.46 8.77 -58.05
N ILE A 94 30.20 9.59 -57.27
CA ILE A 94 30.01 11.06 -57.29
C ILE A 94 30.34 11.60 -58.69
N GLU A 95 31.45 11.19 -59.27
CA GLU A 95 31.87 11.59 -60.61
C GLU A 95 30.81 11.20 -61.67
N LEU A 96 30.19 10.00 -61.51
CA LEU A 96 29.15 9.51 -62.39
C LEU A 96 27.84 10.30 -62.24
N LEU A 97 27.47 10.71 -61.01
CA LEU A 97 26.31 11.54 -60.73
C LEU A 97 26.50 12.95 -61.31
N GLU A 98 27.71 13.52 -61.18
CA GLU A 98 28.03 14.85 -61.72
C GLU A 98 28.05 14.81 -63.26
N ALA A 99 28.61 13.79 -63.89
CA ALA A 99 28.62 13.60 -65.31
C ALA A 99 27.22 13.56 -65.95
N GLN A 100 26.25 12.99 -65.22
CA GLN A 100 24.87 12.88 -65.66
C GLN A 100 23.97 14.04 -65.16
N GLY A 101 24.52 15.01 -64.42
CA GLY A 101 23.77 16.18 -63.92
C GLY A 101 22.72 15.84 -62.86
N VAL A 102 22.88 14.76 -62.12
CA VAL A 102 21.95 14.32 -61.05
C VAL A 102 22.19 15.14 -59.82
N THR A 103 21.12 15.68 -59.23
CA THR A 103 21.21 16.40 -57.95
C THR A 103 21.41 15.41 -56.81
N TYR A 104 22.44 15.58 -55.99
CA TYR A 104 22.70 14.75 -54.84
C TYR A 104 22.88 15.57 -53.57
N GLU A 105 22.43 15.00 -52.41
CA GLU A 105 22.53 15.63 -51.11
C GLU A 105 23.10 14.61 -50.10
N PHE A 106 24.07 15.07 -49.28
CA PHE A 106 24.57 14.27 -48.14
C PHE A 106 23.82 14.64 -46.89
N GLN A 107 23.03 13.70 -46.36
CA GLN A 107 22.29 13.91 -45.14
C GLN A 107 22.98 13.17 -43.98
N ARG A 108 23.53 13.94 -43.04
CA ARG A 108 24.09 13.38 -41.81
C ARG A 108 22.97 13.08 -40.84
N GLN A 109 22.87 11.84 -40.38
CA GLN A 109 22.03 11.53 -39.23
C GLN A 109 22.64 12.17 -37.98
N SER A 110 21.83 12.92 -37.23
CA SER A 110 22.25 13.40 -35.91
C SER A 110 22.36 12.20 -34.97
N PRO A 111 23.55 11.87 -34.45
CA PRO A 111 23.74 10.71 -33.58
C PRO A 111 22.90 10.83 -32.27
N TRP A 112 22.56 12.07 -31.89
CA TRP A 112 21.74 12.36 -30.72
C TRP A 112 20.30 11.91 -30.85
N LEU A 113 19.72 11.96 -32.04
CA LEU A 113 18.33 11.55 -32.26
C LEU A 113 18.18 10.02 -32.10
N GLY A 114 19.11 9.25 -32.67
CA GLY A 114 19.15 7.80 -32.50
C GLY A 114 19.35 7.39 -31.06
N PHE A 115 20.26 8.06 -30.35
CA PHE A 115 20.52 7.83 -28.93
C PHE A 115 19.28 8.13 -28.06
N LEU A 116 18.59 9.25 -28.32
CA LEU A 116 17.34 9.60 -27.62
C LEU A 116 16.23 8.57 -27.85
N ILE A 117 16.05 8.11 -29.08
CA ILE A 117 15.03 7.10 -29.42
C ILE A 117 15.33 5.77 -28.72
N THR A 118 16.61 5.38 -28.62
CA THR A 118 17.03 4.14 -27.94
C THR A 118 16.86 4.24 -26.42
N LEU A 119 17.08 5.41 -25.81
CA LEU A 119 16.93 5.62 -24.38
C LEU A 119 15.47 5.82 -23.94
N LEU A 120 14.58 6.26 -24.82
CA LEU A 120 13.20 6.54 -24.49
C LEU A 120 12.45 5.36 -23.83
N PRO A 121 12.50 4.13 -24.37
CA PRO A 121 11.85 2.99 -23.73
C PRO A 121 12.44 2.67 -22.35
N ILE A 122 13.74 2.83 -22.19
CA ILE A 122 14.43 2.61 -20.89
C ILE A 122 13.97 3.67 -19.88
N ALA A 123 13.91 4.94 -20.30
CA ALA A 123 13.44 6.03 -19.44
C ALA A 123 11.97 5.84 -19.02
N ILE A 124 11.11 5.38 -19.94
CA ILE A 124 9.70 5.04 -19.65
C ILE A 124 9.63 3.90 -18.64
N LEU A 125 10.47 2.87 -18.80
CA LEU A 125 10.50 1.71 -17.92
C LEU A 125 10.97 2.09 -16.51
N ILE A 126 12.00 2.93 -16.39
CA ILE A 126 12.48 3.48 -15.12
C ILE A 126 11.39 4.35 -14.46
N ALA A 127 10.74 5.23 -15.22
CA ALA A 127 9.66 6.07 -14.71
C ALA A 127 8.45 5.23 -14.23
N PHE A 128 8.12 4.15 -14.94
CA PHE A 128 7.07 3.21 -14.58
C PHE A 128 7.42 2.45 -13.28
N PHE A 129 8.64 1.93 -13.16
CA PHE A 129 9.10 1.30 -11.91
C PHE A 129 9.15 2.28 -10.75
N TRP A 130 9.62 3.50 -10.99
CA TRP A 130 9.64 4.55 -9.97
C TRP A 130 8.23 4.94 -9.51
N PHE A 131 7.28 5.02 -10.44
CA PHE A 131 5.86 5.26 -10.14
C PHE A 131 5.24 4.12 -9.33
N ILE A 132 5.50 2.85 -9.71
CA ILE A 132 5.05 1.69 -8.93
C ILE A 132 5.69 1.70 -7.54
N PHE A 133 6.99 2.00 -7.44
CA PHE A 133 7.72 2.04 -6.18
C PHE A 133 7.20 3.16 -5.26
N MET A 134 6.95 4.35 -5.78
CA MET A 134 6.31 5.43 -5.03
C MET A 134 4.90 5.06 -4.57
N ARG A 135 4.14 4.36 -5.41
CA ARG A 135 2.80 3.89 -5.05
C ARG A 135 2.83 2.73 -4.06
N ALA A 136 3.83 1.87 -4.13
CA ALA A 136 4.07 0.80 -3.16
C ALA A 136 4.55 1.35 -1.81
N GLN A 137 5.31 2.44 -1.79
CA GLN A 137 5.69 3.14 -0.55
C GLN A 137 4.51 3.88 0.11
N GLY A 138 3.45 4.21 -0.63
CA GLY A 138 2.18 4.69 -0.06
C GLY A 138 1.33 3.58 0.60
N GLY A 139 1.79 2.33 0.57
CA GLY A 139 1.09 1.14 1.05
C GLY A 139 1.60 0.40 2.30
N PRO A 140 2.58 0.89 3.11
CA PRO A 140 2.89 0.21 4.37
C PRO A 140 1.78 0.41 5.42
N SER A 141 0.86 1.38 5.23
CA SER A 141 -0.21 1.64 6.19
C SER A 141 -1.27 0.55 6.26
N GLN A 142 -1.48 -0.26 5.24
CA GLN A 142 -2.46 -1.34 5.31
C GLN A 142 -1.95 -2.56 6.11
N VAL A 143 -0.67 -2.89 6.02
CA VAL A 143 -0.09 -3.99 6.83
C VAL A 143 0.05 -3.56 8.29
N MET A 144 0.35 -2.28 8.57
CA MET A 144 0.36 -1.75 9.93
C MET A 144 -1.05 -1.55 10.53
N GLN A 145 -2.11 -1.45 9.73
CA GLN A 145 -3.48 -1.37 10.23
C GLN A 145 -4.01 -2.69 10.79
N PHE A 146 -3.42 -3.84 10.48
CA PHE A 146 -3.80 -5.12 11.08
C PHE A 146 -3.56 -5.18 12.61
N GLY A 147 -2.64 -4.37 13.14
CA GLY A 147 -2.37 -4.28 14.58
C GLY A 147 -3.18 -3.21 15.32
N GLN A 148 -3.98 -2.38 14.62
CA GLN A 148 -4.77 -1.38 15.31
C GLN A 148 -5.96 -2.02 16.02
N SER A 149 -6.11 -1.74 17.31
CA SER A 149 -7.27 -2.12 18.09
C SER A 149 -8.55 -1.52 17.46
N ARG A 150 -9.55 -2.37 17.22
CA ARG A 150 -10.91 -1.93 16.86
C ARG A 150 -11.74 -1.58 18.08
N ALA A 151 -11.11 -1.28 19.22
CA ALA A 151 -11.82 -0.87 20.41
C ALA A 151 -12.77 0.28 20.08
N LYS A 152 -14.02 0.14 20.44
CA LYS A 152 -14.99 1.22 20.34
C LYS A 152 -14.72 2.22 21.46
N THR A 153 -14.06 3.31 21.10
CA THR A 153 -13.77 4.38 22.02
C THR A 153 -15.00 5.29 22.13
N TYR A 154 -15.61 5.29 23.27
CA TYR A 154 -16.58 6.35 23.62
C TYR A 154 -15.79 7.51 24.25
N GLY A 155 -15.18 8.34 23.38
CA GLY A 155 -14.36 9.47 23.80
C GLY A 155 -15.19 10.67 24.31
N LYS A 156 -14.50 11.80 24.58
CA LYS A 156 -15.11 13.03 25.15
C LYS A 156 -16.31 13.56 24.36
N GLU A 157 -16.42 13.27 23.05
CA GLU A 157 -17.57 13.70 22.23
C GLU A 157 -18.78 12.76 22.35
N ASN A 158 -18.58 11.48 22.73
CA ASN A 158 -19.64 10.51 22.98
C ASN A 158 -19.56 9.98 24.42
N LYS A 159 -19.75 10.87 25.38
CA LYS A 159 -19.78 10.48 26.80
C LYS A 159 -20.86 9.43 27.04
N VAL A 160 -20.49 8.39 27.78
CA VAL A 160 -21.45 7.38 28.25
C VAL A 160 -22.43 8.12 29.18
N LYS A 161 -23.72 8.17 28.81
CA LYS A 161 -24.76 8.83 29.59
C LYS A 161 -25.34 7.94 30.67
N THR A 162 -25.03 6.64 30.62
CA THR A 162 -25.53 5.63 31.56
C THR A 162 -24.93 5.85 32.95
N THR A 163 -25.75 5.90 34.00
CA THR A 163 -25.37 6.07 35.39
C THR A 163 -25.83 4.87 36.22
N PHE A 164 -25.51 4.87 37.53
CA PHE A 164 -25.98 3.83 38.42
C PHE A 164 -27.52 3.84 38.62
N GLU A 165 -28.19 4.94 38.29
CA GLU A 165 -29.67 5.02 38.30
C GLU A 165 -30.31 4.16 37.21
N ASP A 166 -29.62 4.01 36.08
CA ASP A 166 -30.09 3.19 34.94
C ASP A 166 -29.93 1.68 35.20
N VAL A 167 -29.21 1.29 36.24
CA VAL A 167 -28.98 -0.11 36.61
C VAL A 167 -29.92 -0.51 37.73
N ALA A 168 -30.85 -1.41 37.45
CA ALA A 168 -31.76 -1.93 38.50
C ALA A 168 -31.03 -3.01 39.35
N GLY A 169 -31.28 -2.99 40.66
CA GLY A 169 -30.68 -3.96 41.59
C GLY A 169 -29.17 -3.79 41.79
N HIS A 170 -28.47 -4.88 42.10
CA HIS A 170 -27.02 -4.95 42.32
C HIS A 170 -26.48 -3.96 43.37
N ALA A 171 -27.16 -3.83 44.52
CA ALA A 171 -26.82 -2.81 45.53
C ALA A 171 -25.38 -2.98 46.05
N GLU A 172 -24.96 -4.22 46.33
CA GLU A 172 -23.61 -4.54 46.83
C GLU A 172 -22.54 -4.22 45.78
N ALA A 173 -22.67 -4.73 44.55
CA ALA A 173 -21.75 -4.44 43.49
C ALA A 173 -21.64 -2.93 43.17
N LYS A 174 -22.76 -2.20 43.21
CA LYS A 174 -22.76 -0.74 43.05
C LYS A 174 -21.99 -0.06 44.15
N GLN A 175 -22.10 -0.54 45.39
CA GLN A 175 -21.42 0.05 46.53
C GLN A 175 -19.90 -0.12 46.42
N GLU A 176 -19.42 -1.30 46.04
CA GLU A 176 -17.99 -1.55 45.80
C GLU A 176 -17.45 -0.72 44.62
N LEU A 177 -18.21 -0.65 43.53
CA LEU A 177 -17.84 0.16 42.37
C LEU A 177 -17.87 1.68 42.64
N LYS A 178 -18.54 2.17 43.66
CA LYS A 178 -18.49 3.59 44.07
C LYS A 178 -17.08 4.02 44.47
N GLU A 179 -16.31 3.14 45.11
CA GLU A 179 -14.92 3.44 45.50
C GLU A 179 -14.06 3.68 44.22
N ILE A 180 -14.29 2.88 43.18
CA ILE A 180 -13.63 3.05 41.89
C ILE A 180 -14.03 4.37 41.22
N VAL A 181 -15.30 4.70 41.25
CA VAL A 181 -15.82 5.98 40.74
C VAL A 181 -15.19 7.16 41.47
N ASP A 182 -15.14 7.11 42.81
CA ASP A 182 -14.57 8.17 43.64
C ASP A 182 -13.07 8.35 43.35
N PHE A 183 -12.34 7.25 43.17
CA PHE A 183 -10.96 7.28 42.75
C PHE A 183 -10.81 7.96 41.39
N LEU A 184 -11.58 7.55 40.36
CA LEU A 184 -11.51 8.11 39.03
C LEU A 184 -11.89 9.60 38.98
N LYS A 185 -12.81 10.03 39.87
CA LYS A 185 -13.18 11.47 40.02
C LYS A 185 -12.06 12.29 40.67
N SER A 186 -11.29 11.70 41.58
CA SER A 186 -10.29 12.42 42.39
C SER A 186 -9.02 11.61 42.67
N PRO A 187 -8.25 11.21 41.63
CA PRO A 187 -7.10 10.30 41.79
C PRO A 187 -6.03 10.87 42.76
N GLN A 188 -5.76 12.17 42.67
CA GLN A 188 -4.75 12.85 43.48
C GLN A 188 -4.99 12.76 45.01
N LYS A 189 -6.24 12.66 45.41
CA LYS A 189 -6.60 12.51 46.84
C LYS A 189 -6.10 11.16 47.38
N TYR A 190 -6.32 10.09 46.62
CA TYR A 190 -5.94 8.72 47.02
C TYR A 190 -4.42 8.52 46.96
N LEU A 191 -3.77 9.05 45.94
CA LEU A 191 -2.31 9.01 45.81
C LEU A 191 -1.59 9.70 46.96
N ARG A 192 -2.08 10.88 47.41
CA ARG A 192 -1.52 11.63 48.57
C ARG A 192 -1.67 10.85 49.87
N MET A 193 -2.70 10.05 50.03
CA MET A 193 -2.94 9.24 51.24
C MET A 193 -2.16 7.94 51.22
N GLY A 194 -1.42 7.63 50.13
CA GLY A 194 -0.68 6.37 49.95
C GLY A 194 -1.59 5.14 49.80
N ALA A 195 -2.85 5.35 49.35
CA ALA A 195 -3.74 4.23 49.10
C ALA A 195 -3.28 3.40 47.91
N GLU A 196 -3.30 2.09 48.05
CA GLU A 196 -3.09 1.18 46.91
C GLU A 196 -4.38 1.11 46.10
N ILE A 197 -4.27 1.43 44.85
CA ILE A 197 -5.40 1.49 43.92
C ILE A 197 -5.50 0.13 43.23
N PRO A 198 -6.70 -0.47 43.16
CA PRO A 198 -6.85 -1.71 42.39
C PRO A 198 -6.58 -1.48 40.92
N LYS A 199 -5.76 -2.35 40.30
CA LYS A 199 -5.45 -2.29 38.89
C LYS A 199 -6.67 -2.58 38.01
N GLY A 200 -7.61 -3.36 38.55
CA GLY A 200 -8.84 -3.69 37.84
C GLY A 200 -9.84 -4.46 38.67
N VAL A 201 -11.02 -4.64 38.13
CA VAL A 201 -12.16 -5.33 38.73
C VAL A 201 -12.68 -6.38 37.77
N LEU A 202 -13.01 -7.56 38.30
CA LEU A 202 -13.62 -8.67 37.55
C LEU A 202 -15.11 -8.78 37.89
N LEU A 203 -15.97 -8.48 36.92
CA LEU A 203 -17.42 -8.67 37.01
C LEU A 203 -17.81 -10.09 36.67
N VAL A 204 -18.32 -10.83 37.65
CA VAL A 204 -18.67 -12.25 37.49
C VAL A 204 -20.17 -12.43 37.53
N GLY A 205 -20.73 -13.23 36.64
CA GLY A 205 -22.16 -13.57 36.69
C GLY A 205 -22.65 -14.23 35.40
N PRO A 206 -23.84 -14.85 35.43
CA PRO A 206 -24.45 -15.46 34.24
C PRO A 206 -24.65 -14.46 33.09
N PRO A 207 -24.82 -14.96 31.86
CA PRO A 207 -25.17 -14.09 30.74
C PRO A 207 -26.49 -13.35 31.01
N GLY A 208 -26.58 -12.10 30.54
CA GLY A 208 -27.79 -11.26 30.67
C GLY A 208 -27.96 -10.57 32.02
N THR A 209 -27.06 -10.72 33.00
CA THR A 209 -27.13 -10.06 34.31
C THR A 209 -26.78 -8.55 34.27
N GLY A 210 -26.37 -8.00 33.15
CA GLY A 210 -26.11 -6.55 33.02
C GLY A 210 -24.67 -6.13 33.32
N LYS A 211 -23.68 -7.03 33.31
CA LYS A 211 -22.25 -6.72 33.54
C LYS A 211 -21.76 -5.55 32.67
N THR A 212 -22.03 -5.61 31.39
CA THR A 212 -21.64 -4.57 30.41
C THR A 212 -22.36 -3.24 30.70
N LEU A 213 -23.64 -3.27 31.14
CA LEU A 213 -24.39 -2.10 31.50
C LEU A 213 -23.81 -1.45 32.81
N LEU A 214 -23.46 -2.30 33.78
CA LEU A 214 -22.84 -1.86 35.01
C LEU A 214 -21.47 -1.22 34.77
N ALA A 215 -20.64 -1.81 33.91
CA ALA A 215 -19.35 -1.21 33.52
C ALA A 215 -19.52 0.17 32.86
N ARG A 216 -20.52 0.32 31.99
CA ARG A 216 -20.86 1.61 31.37
C ARG A 216 -21.34 2.62 32.44
N ALA A 217 -22.12 2.15 33.39
CA ALA A 217 -22.60 3.03 34.47
C ALA A 217 -21.46 3.57 35.33
N VAL A 218 -20.43 2.77 35.60
CA VAL A 218 -19.20 3.24 36.30
C VAL A 218 -18.53 4.36 35.50
N ALA A 219 -18.36 4.18 34.20
CA ALA A 219 -17.72 5.20 33.35
C ALA A 219 -18.55 6.49 33.28
N GLY A 220 -19.86 6.37 33.11
CA GLY A 220 -20.77 7.53 33.10
C GLY A 220 -20.83 8.25 34.42
N GLU A 221 -20.89 7.53 35.55
CA GLU A 221 -20.86 8.09 36.89
C GLU A 221 -19.54 8.80 37.20
N ALA A 222 -18.40 8.22 36.77
CA ALA A 222 -17.09 8.83 36.89
C ALA A 222 -16.85 9.95 35.88
N ASN A 223 -17.67 10.05 34.82
CA ASN A 223 -17.51 10.97 33.68
C ASN A 223 -16.13 10.87 32.98
N VAL A 224 -15.65 9.62 32.78
CA VAL A 224 -14.38 9.32 32.15
C VAL A 224 -14.57 8.59 30.81
N PRO A 225 -13.58 8.61 29.90
CA PRO A 225 -13.59 7.83 28.69
C PRO A 225 -13.75 6.32 28.94
N PHE A 226 -14.52 5.65 28.07
CA PHE A 226 -14.82 4.24 28.17
C PHE A 226 -14.35 3.53 26.87
N LEU A 227 -13.32 2.72 26.98
CA LEU A 227 -12.79 1.91 25.89
C LEU A 227 -13.31 0.50 26.06
N THR A 228 -14.07 0.00 25.10
CA THR A 228 -14.66 -1.34 25.19
C THR A 228 -14.15 -2.24 24.07
N VAL A 229 -13.84 -3.48 24.41
CA VAL A 229 -13.38 -4.53 23.52
C VAL A 229 -13.90 -5.87 23.99
N SER A 230 -14.20 -6.80 23.06
CA SER A 230 -14.37 -8.21 23.42
C SER A 230 -13.00 -8.90 23.39
N ALA A 231 -12.71 -9.72 24.38
CA ALA A 231 -11.45 -10.46 24.44
C ALA A 231 -11.27 -11.39 23.20
N SER A 232 -12.37 -11.83 22.60
CA SER A 232 -12.36 -12.58 21.36
C SER A 232 -11.77 -11.80 20.17
N GLU A 233 -11.82 -10.45 20.19
CA GLU A 233 -11.24 -9.61 19.13
C GLU A 233 -9.70 -9.61 19.12
N PHE A 234 -9.07 -10.09 20.20
CA PHE A 234 -7.63 -10.28 20.28
C PHE A 234 -7.17 -11.62 19.69
N MET A 235 -8.11 -12.53 19.43
CA MET A 235 -7.81 -13.83 18.85
C MET A 235 -7.69 -13.69 17.32
N GLU A 236 -6.48 -13.83 16.82
CA GLU A 236 -6.19 -13.76 15.38
C GLU A 236 -5.43 -14.99 14.92
N MET A 237 -5.40 -15.19 13.60
CA MET A 237 -4.70 -16.34 13.01
C MET A 237 -3.17 -16.15 12.99
N PHE A 238 -2.70 -14.90 13.15
CA PHE A 238 -1.28 -14.55 13.08
C PHE A 238 -0.71 -14.28 14.47
N VAL A 239 0.35 -14.99 14.80
CA VAL A 239 1.05 -14.86 16.09
C VAL A 239 1.56 -13.43 16.31
N GLY A 240 1.28 -12.87 17.49
CA GLY A 240 1.73 -11.53 17.92
C GLY A 240 0.81 -10.38 17.54
N VAL A 241 -0.21 -10.58 16.71
CA VAL A 241 -1.18 -9.51 16.37
C VAL A 241 -2.06 -9.20 17.58
N GLY A 242 -2.53 -10.18 18.31
CA GLY A 242 -3.31 -10.01 19.54
C GLY A 242 -2.55 -9.20 20.60
N ALA A 243 -1.30 -9.56 20.87
CA ALA A 243 -0.44 -8.83 21.81
C ALA A 243 -0.19 -7.37 21.37
N SER A 244 -0.07 -7.11 20.08
CA SER A 244 0.07 -5.74 19.55
C SER A 244 -1.21 -4.92 19.75
N ARG A 245 -2.39 -5.52 19.55
CA ARG A 245 -3.68 -4.86 19.79
C ARG A 245 -3.88 -4.52 21.27
N VAL A 246 -3.51 -5.43 22.16
CA VAL A 246 -3.51 -5.17 23.60
C VAL A 246 -2.67 -3.95 23.93
N ARG A 247 -1.43 -3.91 23.45
CA ARG A 247 -0.51 -2.78 23.66
C ARG A 247 -1.12 -1.44 23.19
N ASN A 248 -1.68 -1.44 21.98
CA ASN A 248 -2.32 -0.24 21.42
C ASN A 248 -3.52 0.23 22.23
N LEU A 249 -4.36 -0.71 22.72
CA LEU A 249 -5.51 -0.38 23.58
C LEU A 249 -5.06 0.29 24.88
N PHE A 250 -4.04 -0.27 25.52
CA PHE A 250 -3.50 0.28 26.77
C PHE A 250 -2.81 1.63 26.57
N GLU A 251 -2.11 1.83 25.47
CA GLU A 251 -1.55 3.14 25.10
C GLU A 251 -2.64 4.18 24.88
N GLU A 252 -3.73 3.82 24.21
CA GLU A 252 -4.87 4.72 23.99
C GLU A 252 -5.52 5.10 25.30
N ALA A 253 -5.69 4.14 26.21
CA ALA A 253 -6.22 4.40 27.54
C ALA A 253 -5.32 5.33 28.36
N ARG A 254 -4.00 5.14 28.34
CA ARG A 254 -3.04 6.03 29.00
C ARG A 254 -3.10 7.46 28.47
N LYS A 255 -3.23 7.63 27.15
CA LYS A 255 -3.37 8.95 26.51
C LYS A 255 -4.66 9.67 26.90
N SER A 256 -5.69 8.92 27.27
CA SER A 256 -7.01 9.46 27.65
C SER A 256 -7.28 9.41 29.16
N ALA A 257 -6.27 9.09 29.96
CA ALA A 257 -6.41 9.01 31.42
C ALA A 257 -6.93 10.33 32.06
N PRO A 258 -7.81 10.26 33.07
CA PRO A 258 -8.37 9.04 33.66
C PRO A 258 -9.38 8.37 32.75
N ALA A 259 -9.31 7.02 32.64
CA ALA A 259 -10.09 6.23 31.68
C ALA A 259 -10.42 4.83 32.21
N ILE A 260 -11.43 4.20 31.62
CA ILE A 260 -11.80 2.80 31.87
C ILE A 260 -11.57 1.97 30.61
N ILE A 261 -10.88 0.85 30.77
CA ILE A 261 -10.82 -0.22 29.78
C ILE A 261 -11.82 -1.29 30.20
N PHE A 262 -12.78 -1.61 29.36
CA PHE A 262 -13.70 -2.73 29.57
C PHE A 262 -13.39 -3.86 28.61
N ILE A 263 -13.09 -5.03 29.16
CA ILE A 263 -12.80 -6.25 28.41
C ILE A 263 -13.92 -7.24 28.67
N ASP A 264 -14.79 -7.44 27.69
CA ASP A 264 -15.87 -8.41 27.79
C ASP A 264 -15.39 -9.82 27.40
N GLU A 265 -16.02 -10.86 27.95
CA GLU A 265 -15.71 -12.27 27.67
C GLU A 265 -14.23 -12.61 27.89
N ILE A 266 -13.65 -12.15 29.00
CA ILE A 266 -12.21 -12.34 29.27
C ILE A 266 -11.81 -13.82 29.30
N ASP A 267 -12.74 -14.73 29.53
CA ASP A 267 -12.56 -16.17 29.50
C ASP A 267 -12.20 -16.71 28.11
N SER A 268 -12.44 -15.95 27.05
CA SER A 268 -12.01 -16.37 25.69
C SER A 268 -10.49 -16.45 25.55
N ILE A 269 -9.74 -15.59 26.27
CA ILE A 269 -8.26 -15.57 26.26
C ILE A 269 -7.66 -15.99 27.62
N GLY A 270 -8.36 -15.74 28.71
CA GLY A 270 -7.90 -15.94 30.08
C GLY A 270 -7.99 -17.36 30.61
N ARG A 271 -8.17 -18.38 29.75
CA ARG A 271 -8.33 -19.78 30.16
C ARG A 271 -7.03 -20.39 30.68
N ARG A 272 -7.13 -21.23 31.73
CA ARG A 272 -6.00 -21.97 32.30
C ARG A 272 -5.24 -22.74 31.24
N ARG A 273 -3.92 -22.83 31.41
CA ARG A 273 -3.00 -23.62 30.59
C ARG A 273 -3.40 -25.09 30.60
N GLY A 274 -3.78 -25.60 29.44
CA GLY A 274 -4.11 -27.02 29.29
C GLY A 274 -3.13 -27.67 28.33
N ALA A 275 -2.80 -28.95 28.55
CA ALA A 275 -1.98 -29.75 27.65
C ALA A 275 -2.73 -30.02 26.33
N GLY A 276 -2.82 -29.02 25.45
CA GLY A 276 -3.40 -29.15 24.12
C GLY A 276 -2.33 -28.88 23.06
N ILE A 277 -2.17 -29.85 22.14
CA ILE A 277 -1.26 -29.75 21.00
C ILE A 277 -1.99 -28.99 19.88
N GLY A 278 -1.65 -27.70 19.64
CA GLY A 278 -2.19 -26.94 18.51
C GLY A 278 -1.77 -25.47 18.51
N GLY A 279 -1.39 -24.93 17.36
CA GLY A 279 -0.80 -23.57 17.17
C GLY A 279 -1.67 -22.37 17.58
N GLY A 280 -2.95 -22.54 17.94
CA GLY A 280 -3.81 -21.49 18.48
C GLY A 280 -3.64 -21.25 19.99
N HIS A 281 -2.88 -22.09 20.68
CA HIS A 281 -2.61 -21.94 22.12
C HIS A 281 -1.53 -20.89 22.38
N ASP A 282 -0.50 -20.83 21.54
CA ASP A 282 0.65 -19.94 21.72
C ASP A 282 0.24 -18.47 21.60
N GLU A 283 -0.64 -18.13 20.66
CA GLU A 283 -1.12 -16.75 20.51
C GLU A 283 -2.00 -16.30 21.68
N ARG A 284 -2.87 -17.20 22.15
CA ARG A 284 -3.73 -16.94 23.32
C ARG A 284 -2.88 -16.68 24.56
N GLU A 285 -1.88 -17.51 24.81
CA GLU A 285 -0.97 -17.36 25.94
C GLU A 285 -0.13 -16.08 25.83
N GLN A 286 0.37 -15.77 24.63
CA GLN A 286 1.11 -14.53 24.38
C GLN A 286 0.24 -13.29 24.62
N THR A 287 -1.02 -13.32 24.19
CA THR A 287 -1.98 -12.23 24.39
C THR A 287 -2.32 -12.07 25.87
N LEU A 288 -2.57 -13.15 26.60
CA LEU A 288 -2.81 -13.15 28.03
C LEU A 288 -1.61 -12.56 28.80
N ASN A 289 -0.41 -13.03 28.50
CA ASN A 289 0.82 -12.54 29.12
C ASN A 289 1.04 -11.05 28.82
N GLN A 290 0.67 -10.57 27.64
CA GLN A 290 0.73 -9.15 27.32
C GLN A 290 -0.26 -8.35 28.15
N ILE A 291 -1.52 -8.84 28.34
CA ILE A 291 -2.49 -8.17 29.24
C ILE A 291 -1.95 -8.08 30.65
N LEU A 292 -1.46 -9.18 31.20
CA LEU A 292 -0.88 -9.19 32.55
C LEU A 292 0.30 -8.25 32.68
N SER A 293 1.20 -8.23 31.68
CA SER A 293 2.32 -7.30 31.64
C SER A 293 1.91 -5.84 31.58
N GLU A 294 0.87 -5.51 30.80
CA GLU A 294 0.35 -4.13 30.73
C GLU A 294 -0.34 -3.72 32.04
N MET A 295 -1.05 -4.67 32.72
CA MET A 295 -1.65 -4.43 34.02
C MET A 295 -0.60 -4.21 35.12
N ASP A 296 0.48 -5.00 35.07
CA ASP A 296 1.57 -4.87 36.03
C ASP A 296 2.44 -3.64 35.77
N GLY A 297 2.53 -3.23 34.51
CA GLY A 297 3.26 -2.04 34.07
C GLY A 297 2.53 -0.72 34.32
N PHE A 298 1.36 -0.70 34.96
CA PHE A 298 0.76 0.53 35.41
C PHE A 298 1.58 1.13 36.55
N GLU A 299 2.18 2.28 36.29
CA GLU A 299 2.80 3.10 37.33
C GLU A 299 1.71 3.58 38.31
N LYS A 300 2.07 3.81 39.59
CA LYS A 300 1.14 4.25 40.64
C LYS A 300 0.35 5.54 40.29
N ASP A 301 0.85 6.28 39.29
CA ASP A 301 0.22 7.54 38.86
C ASP A 301 -0.75 7.37 37.68
N THR A 302 -0.89 6.16 37.15
CA THR A 302 -1.74 5.91 35.96
C THR A 302 -3.19 5.74 36.42
N SER A 303 -4.03 6.75 36.17
CA SER A 303 -5.47 6.73 36.52
C SER A 303 -6.29 5.95 35.47
N VAL A 304 -5.89 4.72 35.15
CA VAL A 304 -6.62 3.81 34.24
C VAL A 304 -7.07 2.59 35.05
N ILE A 305 -8.35 2.24 34.95
CA ILE A 305 -8.93 1.07 35.63
C ILE A 305 -9.41 0.08 34.58
N ILE A 306 -9.13 -1.20 34.77
CA ILE A 306 -9.61 -2.27 33.95
C ILE A 306 -10.86 -2.90 34.58
N LEU A 307 -11.94 -2.95 33.79
CA LEU A 307 -13.13 -3.73 34.14
C LEU A 307 -13.18 -4.93 33.20
N ALA A 308 -13.02 -6.14 33.74
CA ALA A 308 -13.17 -7.38 32.98
C ALA A 308 -14.51 -8.03 33.30
N ALA A 309 -15.13 -8.68 32.31
CA ALA A 309 -16.36 -9.43 32.54
C ALA A 309 -16.22 -10.89 32.10
N THR A 310 -16.77 -11.81 32.89
CA THR A 310 -16.81 -13.23 32.55
C THR A 310 -18.10 -13.88 33.02
N ASN A 311 -18.49 -14.93 32.33
CA ASN A 311 -19.55 -15.85 32.76
C ASN A 311 -18.98 -17.11 33.44
N ARG A 312 -17.64 -17.32 33.33
CA ARG A 312 -16.98 -18.55 33.77
C ARG A 312 -15.68 -18.28 34.51
N PRO A 313 -15.77 -17.84 35.76
CA PRO A 313 -14.57 -17.57 36.56
C PRO A 313 -13.75 -18.83 36.86
N ASP A 314 -14.40 -20.02 36.82
CA ASP A 314 -13.80 -21.32 37.08
C ASP A 314 -12.66 -21.71 36.13
N ILE A 315 -12.68 -21.20 34.91
CA ILE A 315 -11.70 -21.54 33.88
C ILE A 315 -10.58 -20.48 33.73
N LEU A 316 -10.68 -19.35 34.42
CA LEU A 316 -9.69 -18.28 34.32
C LEU A 316 -8.34 -18.68 34.95
N ASP A 317 -7.27 -18.14 34.35
CA ASP A 317 -5.91 -18.31 34.88
C ASP A 317 -5.78 -17.60 36.25
N PRO A 318 -5.18 -18.30 37.25
CA PRO A 318 -4.99 -17.72 38.57
C PRO A 318 -4.24 -16.40 38.60
N ALA A 319 -3.33 -16.14 37.66
CA ALA A 319 -2.61 -14.89 37.58
C ALA A 319 -3.54 -13.70 37.28
N LEU A 320 -4.55 -13.90 36.41
CA LEU A 320 -5.59 -12.91 36.13
C LEU A 320 -6.47 -12.66 37.37
N LEU A 321 -6.84 -13.72 38.07
CA LEU A 321 -7.64 -13.60 39.27
C LEU A 321 -6.92 -12.86 40.41
N LEU A 322 -5.60 -13.01 40.53
CA LEU A 322 -4.79 -12.32 41.53
C LEU A 322 -4.59 -10.83 41.21
N SER A 323 -4.65 -10.47 39.94
CA SER A 323 -4.46 -9.07 39.48
C SER A 323 -5.74 -8.22 39.54
N LEU A 324 -6.90 -8.83 39.75
CA LEU A 324 -8.22 -8.18 39.75
C LEU A 324 -8.95 -8.34 41.08
N ILE A 325 -9.71 -7.33 41.49
CA ILE A 325 -10.71 -7.47 42.55
C ILE A 325 -11.94 -8.15 41.96
N HIS A 326 -12.52 -9.09 42.70
CA HIS A 326 -13.70 -9.83 42.24
C HIS A 326 -14.97 -9.21 42.81
N ILE A 327 -15.94 -8.89 41.96
CA ILE A 327 -17.27 -8.40 42.26
C ILE A 327 -18.33 -9.26 41.58
#